data_fe0e7b675c8c4d6aa14ed9019bf5f34b
#
_entry.id   fe0e7b675c8c4d6aa14ed9019bf5f34b
#
_cell.length_a   1.000
_cell.length_b   1.000
_cell.length_c   1.000
_cell.angle_alpha   90.00
_cell.angle_beta   90.00
_cell.angle_gamma   90.00
#
_symmetry.space_group_name_H-M   'P 1'
#
loop_
_entity.id
_entity.type
_entity.pdbx_description
1 polymer ?
#
loop_
_entity_poly.entity_id
_entity_poly.type
_entity_poly.pdbx_seq_one_letter_code
_entity_poly.pdbx_strand_id
1 'polypeptide(L)'
;MLTYRKAAAVSVLFPITGIPALLYSLRSARLARAGETEPAREAGGKARDWAWYSLGVGLTAYLIAFIVYILVNNHGAVRVVFFGWSTLTDGGAWRSLLKGFWINVQVFLITEVIVLVWALVVAVVRLLPGKACRPLRFLATLYVDVFRGIPAILVVYLVGLGFLQAKVPVVGSLSEDQYVILALSLTYGAYVSEVYRAGIESVHWGQVAAARSLGLSYTQTLRHVVVPQAVRRVVAPLLNDFIGLQKDTAIISVIGVLDVVSRARFVNNSRGTLAAYSMAALLFLAVTVPFTRWLEWLQRRSQSRTQGGR
;
A
#
# COMPACT_ATOMS: atom_id res chain seq x y z
N MET A 1 -20.01 -21.72 27.15
CA MET A 1 -19.63 -23.14 26.94
C MET A 1 -20.07 -23.73 25.62
N LEU A 2 -21.32 -23.55 25.16
CA LEU A 2 -21.80 -24.07 23.87
C LEU A 2 -21.02 -23.58 22.62
N THR A 3 -20.51 -22.34 22.63
CA THR A 3 -19.75 -21.74 21.52
C THR A 3 -18.41 -22.42 21.23
N TYR A 4 -17.69 -22.86 22.28
CA TYR A 4 -16.38 -23.53 22.12
C TYR A 4 -16.51 -24.95 21.57
N ARG A 5 -17.58 -25.67 21.92
CA ARG A 5 -17.85 -27.03 21.39
C ARG A 5 -18.17 -26.98 19.89
N LYS A 6 -18.93 -25.96 19.44
CA LYS A 6 -19.22 -25.79 18.01
C LYS A 6 -17.97 -25.45 17.20
N ALA A 7 -17.12 -24.52 17.69
CA ALA A 7 -15.87 -24.19 17.03
C ALA A 7 -14.90 -25.37 16.96
N ALA A 8 -14.76 -26.13 18.07
CA ALA A 8 -13.94 -27.34 18.10
C ALA A 8 -14.49 -28.47 17.19
N ALA A 9 -15.81 -28.58 17.04
CA ALA A 9 -16.40 -29.55 16.12
C ALA A 9 -16.14 -29.23 14.65
N VAL A 10 -16.17 -27.95 14.28
CA VAL A 10 -15.82 -27.50 12.91
C VAL A 10 -14.34 -27.74 12.62
N SER A 11 -13.47 -27.58 13.61
CA SER A 11 -12.02 -27.79 13.44
C SER A 11 -11.63 -29.27 13.22
N VAL A 12 -12.50 -30.23 13.53
CA VAL A 12 -12.29 -31.68 13.25
C VAL A 12 -12.31 -31.97 11.75
N LEU A 13 -12.90 -31.09 10.92
CA LEU A 13 -12.76 -31.18 9.46
C LEU A 13 -11.31 -31.04 8.98
N PHE A 14 -10.40 -30.60 9.86
CA PHE A 14 -8.97 -30.49 9.60
C PHE A 14 -8.18 -31.33 10.61
N PRO A 15 -8.04 -32.66 10.40
CA PRO A 15 -7.66 -33.63 11.43
C PRO A 15 -6.33 -33.31 12.11
N ILE A 16 -5.33 -32.78 11.39
CA ILE A 16 -3.99 -32.54 11.97
C ILE A 16 -3.99 -31.32 12.92
N THR A 17 -4.68 -30.24 12.56
CA THR A 17 -4.69 -28.99 13.32
C THR A 17 -5.89 -28.84 14.23
N GLY A 18 -6.97 -29.59 13.99
CA GLY A 18 -8.18 -29.61 14.79
C GLY A 18 -8.11 -30.49 16.05
N ILE A 19 -7.22 -31.51 16.07
CA ILE A 19 -7.06 -32.39 17.22
C ILE A 19 -6.72 -31.64 18.51
N PRO A 20 -5.76 -30.70 18.56
CA PRO A 20 -5.48 -29.91 19.75
C PRO A 20 -6.69 -29.12 20.25
N ALA A 21 -7.46 -28.49 19.34
CA ALA A 21 -8.68 -27.76 19.70
C ALA A 21 -9.70 -28.68 20.39
N LEU A 22 -9.91 -29.89 19.87
CA LEU A 22 -10.80 -30.88 20.46
C LEU A 22 -10.32 -31.33 21.84
N LEU A 23 -9.03 -31.67 21.99
CA LEU A 23 -8.44 -32.09 23.26
C LEU A 23 -8.58 -31.01 24.35
N TYR A 24 -8.29 -29.74 24.03
CA TYR A 24 -8.47 -28.64 24.97
C TYR A 24 -9.95 -28.39 25.30
N SER A 25 -10.89 -28.59 24.37
CA SER A 25 -12.32 -28.45 24.63
C SER A 25 -12.83 -29.55 25.57
N LEU A 26 -12.37 -30.79 25.39
CA LEU A 26 -12.69 -31.91 26.29
C LEU A 26 -12.11 -31.70 27.67
N ARG A 27 -10.85 -31.23 27.78
CA ARG A 27 -10.21 -30.89 29.05
C ARG A 27 -10.97 -29.78 29.78
N SER A 28 -11.35 -28.70 29.08
CA SER A 28 -12.16 -27.62 29.64
C SER A 28 -13.49 -28.13 30.22
N ALA A 29 -14.19 -29.02 29.48
CA ALA A 29 -15.44 -29.61 29.92
C ALA A 29 -15.28 -30.50 31.17
N ARG A 30 -14.17 -31.25 31.25
CA ARG A 30 -13.85 -32.13 32.43
C ARG A 30 -13.57 -31.28 33.68
N LEU A 31 -12.71 -30.25 33.58
CA LEU A 31 -12.37 -29.34 34.68
C LEU A 31 -13.59 -28.58 35.18
N ALA A 32 -14.46 -28.12 34.28
CA ALA A 32 -15.69 -27.46 34.65
C ALA A 32 -16.66 -28.36 35.45
N ARG A 33 -16.69 -29.67 35.16
CA ARG A 33 -17.49 -30.65 35.94
C ARG A 33 -16.88 -30.93 37.31
N ALA A 34 -15.55 -30.78 37.44
CA ALA A 34 -14.85 -30.92 38.70
C ALA A 34 -14.91 -29.66 39.61
N GLY A 35 -15.56 -28.59 39.14
CA GLY A 35 -15.68 -27.32 39.88
C GLY A 35 -14.47 -26.39 39.73
N GLU A 36 -13.48 -26.75 38.92
CA GLU A 36 -12.25 -25.94 38.72
C GLU A 36 -12.51 -24.88 37.62
N THR A 37 -13.06 -23.73 38.03
CA THR A 37 -13.55 -22.69 37.08
C THR A 37 -12.44 -22.00 36.33
N GLU A 38 -11.33 -21.58 36.95
CA GLU A 38 -10.22 -20.88 36.28
C GLU A 38 -9.45 -21.78 35.32
N PRO A 39 -9.01 -23.00 35.68
CA PRO A 39 -8.36 -23.92 34.75
C PRO A 39 -9.26 -24.33 33.58
N ALA A 40 -10.58 -24.43 33.81
CA ALA A 40 -11.54 -24.72 32.75
C ALA A 40 -11.64 -23.57 31.75
N ARG A 41 -11.58 -22.31 32.21
CA ARG A 41 -11.62 -21.10 31.39
C ARG A 41 -10.35 -20.96 30.52
N GLU A 42 -9.18 -21.21 31.09
CA GLU A 42 -7.91 -21.21 30.36
C GLU A 42 -7.87 -22.28 29.27
N ALA A 43 -8.28 -23.51 29.60
CA ALA A 43 -8.37 -24.60 28.61
C ALA A 43 -9.38 -24.27 27.50
N GLY A 44 -10.50 -23.62 27.81
CA GLY A 44 -11.48 -23.14 26.85
C GLY A 44 -10.91 -22.05 25.91
N GLY A 45 -10.09 -21.15 26.46
CA GLY A 45 -9.36 -20.14 25.66
C GLY A 45 -8.42 -20.79 24.64
N LYS A 46 -7.57 -21.71 25.08
CA LYS A 46 -6.67 -22.47 24.21
C LYS A 46 -7.42 -23.28 23.15
N ALA A 47 -8.56 -23.89 23.48
CA ALA A 47 -9.40 -24.58 22.52
C ALA A 47 -9.90 -23.66 21.41
N ARG A 48 -10.31 -22.44 21.75
CA ARG A 48 -10.75 -21.42 20.78
C ARG A 48 -9.61 -21.00 19.87
N ASP A 49 -8.45 -20.71 20.41
CA ASP A 49 -7.30 -20.22 19.63
C ASP A 49 -6.81 -21.29 18.66
N TRP A 50 -6.74 -22.54 19.07
CA TRP A 50 -6.46 -23.68 18.20
C TRP A 50 -7.55 -23.92 17.14
N ALA A 51 -8.82 -23.67 17.46
CA ALA A 51 -9.91 -23.77 16.49
C ALA A 51 -9.79 -22.72 15.39
N TRP A 52 -9.50 -21.47 15.73
CA TRP A 52 -9.26 -20.42 14.74
C TRP A 52 -8.01 -20.66 13.90
N TYR A 53 -6.93 -21.13 14.54
CA TYR A 53 -5.71 -21.49 13.83
C TYR A 53 -5.96 -22.62 12.83
N SER A 54 -6.67 -23.68 13.24
CA SER A 54 -6.98 -24.82 12.36
C SER A 54 -7.90 -24.43 11.20
N LEU A 55 -8.87 -23.53 11.45
CA LEU A 55 -9.75 -23.00 10.41
C LEU A 55 -8.93 -22.18 9.38
N GLY A 56 -8.05 -21.31 9.85
CA GLY A 56 -7.18 -20.51 8.96
C GLY A 56 -6.26 -21.37 8.12
N VAL A 57 -5.54 -22.32 8.73
CA VAL A 57 -4.66 -23.26 8.02
C VAL A 57 -5.46 -24.13 7.05
N GLY A 58 -6.64 -24.60 7.46
CA GLY A 58 -7.49 -25.43 6.62
C GLY A 58 -8.00 -24.67 5.39
N LEU A 59 -8.53 -23.45 5.56
CA LEU A 59 -8.97 -22.59 4.46
C LEU A 59 -7.81 -22.28 3.49
N THR A 60 -6.63 -21.99 4.02
CA THR A 60 -5.45 -21.75 3.21
C THR A 60 -5.06 -22.99 2.41
N ALA A 61 -5.05 -24.17 3.05
CA ALA A 61 -4.78 -25.44 2.37
C ALA A 61 -5.80 -25.77 1.27
N TYR A 62 -7.10 -25.53 1.54
CA TYR A 62 -8.14 -25.68 0.51
C TYR A 62 -7.98 -24.72 -0.65
N LEU A 63 -7.67 -23.47 -0.38
CA LEU A 63 -7.39 -22.47 -1.43
C LEU A 63 -6.18 -22.88 -2.29
N ILE A 64 -5.10 -23.33 -1.66
CA ILE A 64 -3.93 -23.83 -2.36
C ILE A 64 -4.29 -25.06 -3.19
N ALA A 65 -4.98 -26.04 -2.60
CA ALA A 65 -5.41 -27.26 -3.30
C ALA A 65 -6.34 -26.92 -4.48
N PHE A 66 -7.27 -25.97 -4.32
CA PHE A 66 -8.16 -25.51 -5.38
C PHE A 66 -7.40 -24.81 -6.51
N ILE A 67 -6.42 -23.95 -6.18
CA ILE A 67 -5.56 -23.30 -7.17
C ILE A 67 -4.74 -24.36 -7.91
N VAL A 68 -4.13 -25.30 -7.19
CA VAL A 68 -3.35 -26.41 -7.79
C VAL A 68 -4.26 -27.27 -8.67
N TYR A 69 -5.47 -27.61 -8.22
CA TYR A 69 -6.45 -28.35 -9.02
C TYR A 69 -6.77 -27.64 -10.35
N ILE A 70 -7.04 -26.32 -10.30
CA ILE A 70 -7.29 -25.54 -11.52
C ILE A 70 -6.06 -25.52 -12.42
N LEU A 71 -4.88 -25.32 -11.86
CA LEU A 71 -3.63 -25.30 -12.61
C LEU A 71 -3.32 -26.65 -13.27
N VAL A 72 -3.56 -27.73 -12.56
CA VAL A 72 -3.31 -29.11 -13.06
C VAL A 72 -4.34 -29.50 -14.12
N ASN A 73 -5.64 -29.26 -13.88
CA ASN A 73 -6.67 -29.64 -14.84
C ASN A 73 -6.75 -28.70 -16.06
N ASN A 74 -6.35 -27.43 -15.90
CA ASN A 74 -6.38 -26.43 -16.97
C ASN A 74 -4.96 -25.99 -17.37
N HIS A 75 -3.93 -26.78 -17.09
CA HIS A 75 -2.52 -26.41 -17.30
C HIS A 75 -2.25 -25.96 -18.75
N GLY A 76 -2.88 -26.59 -19.72
CA GLY A 76 -2.76 -26.19 -21.14
C GLY A 76 -3.27 -24.79 -21.39
N ALA A 77 -4.52 -24.52 -20.98
CA ALA A 77 -5.16 -23.22 -21.18
C ALA A 77 -4.47 -22.10 -20.36
N VAL A 78 -4.22 -22.34 -19.06
CA VAL A 78 -3.53 -21.37 -18.19
C VAL A 78 -2.14 -21.05 -18.72
N ARG A 79 -1.39 -22.09 -19.12
CA ARG A 79 -0.04 -21.92 -19.67
C ARG A 79 -0.04 -21.11 -20.96
N VAL A 80 -0.97 -21.39 -21.88
CA VAL A 80 -1.06 -20.66 -23.16
C VAL A 80 -1.52 -19.23 -22.93
N VAL A 81 -2.55 -19.00 -22.09
CA VAL A 81 -3.13 -17.69 -21.89
C VAL A 81 -2.17 -16.76 -21.13
N PHE A 82 -1.63 -17.20 -19.99
CA PHE A 82 -0.82 -16.34 -19.10
C PHE A 82 0.69 -16.43 -19.35
N PHE A 83 1.17 -17.57 -19.87
CA PHE A 83 2.59 -17.86 -20.07
C PHE A 83 2.88 -18.33 -21.50
N GLY A 84 2.20 -17.78 -22.52
CA GLY A 84 2.43 -18.12 -23.92
C GLY A 84 3.91 -18.02 -24.28
N TRP A 85 4.56 -19.19 -24.43
CA TRP A 85 6.03 -19.29 -24.58
C TRP A 85 6.54 -18.47 -25.76
N SER A 86 5.82 -18.49 -26.88
CA SER A 86 6.15 -17.67 -28.07
C SER A 86 6.17 -16.16 -27.79
N THR A 87 5.37 -15.68 -26.84
CA THR A 87 5.35 -14.26 -26.44
C THR A 87 6.45 -13.96 -25.42
N LEU A 88 6.66 -14.87 -24.44
CA LEU A 88 7.69 -14.70 -23.41
C LEU A 88 9.11 -14.72 -23.96
N THR A 89 9.35 -15.47 -25.04
CA THR A 89 10.66 -15.56 -25.71
C THR A 89 10.87 -14.54 -26.80
N ASP A 90 9.84 -13.73 -27.12
CA ASP A 90 9.93 -12.72 -28.17
C ASP A 90 10.68 -11.47 -27.71
N GLY A 91 11.88 -11.30 -28.24
CA GLY A 91 12.69 -10.11 -27.99
C GLY A 91 12.05 -8.79 -28.46
N GLY A 92 11.15 -8.84 -29.46
CA GLY A 92 10.38 -7.68 -29.92
C GLY A 92 9.35 -7.22 -28.89
N ALA A 93 8.62 -8.19 -28.29
CA ALA A 93 7.70 -7.94 -27.21
C ALA A 93 8.41 -7.31 -25.99
N TRP A 94 9.53 -7.90 -25.56
CA TRP A 94 10.33 -7.35 -24.46
C TRP A 94 10.81 -5.92 -24.72
N ARG A 95 11.35 -5.64 -25.91
CA ARG A 95 11.78 -4.27 -26.27
C ARG A 95 10.63 -3.27 -26.22
N SER A 96 9.45 -3.67 -26.70
CA SER A 96 8.25 -2.84 -26.63
C SER A 96 7.86 -2.55 -25.19
N LEU A 97 7.74 -3.58 -24.36
CA LEU A 97 7.36 -3.44 -22.95
C LEU A 97 8.38 -2.62 -22.15
N LEU A 98 9.67 -2.82 -22.35
CA LEU A 98 10.72 -2.03 -21.70
C LEU A 98 10.65 -0.54 -22.07
N LYS A 99 10.35 -0.22 -23.34
CA LYS A 99 10.11 1.18 -23.74
C LYS A 99 8.89 1.77 -23.03
N GLY A 100 7.81 1.01 -22.89
CA GLY A 100 6.64 1.46 -22.13
C GLY A 100 6.93 1.60 -20.63
N PHE A 101 7.63 0.65 -20.05
CA PHE A 101 8.02 0.68 -18.64
C PHE A 101 8.94 1.88 -18.33
N TRP A 102 9.80 2.26 -19.26
CA TRP A 102 10.61 3.46 -19.14
C TRP A 102 9.76 4.74 -19.01
N ILE A 103 8.63 4.82 -19.73
CA ILE A 103 7.67 5.92 -19.59
C ILE A 103 7.08 5.92 -18.18
N ASN A 104 6.66 4.76 -17.65
CA ASN A 104 6.19 4.67 -16.26
C ASN A 104 7.25 5.16 -15.27
N VAL A 105 8.52 4.79 -15.45
CA VAL A 105 9.63 5.25 -14.61
C VAL A 105 9.83 6.76 -14.69
N GLN A 106 9.79 7.34 -15.89
CA GLN A 106 9.92 8.80 -16.06
C GLN A 106 8.77 9.55 -15.39
N VAL A 107 7.52 9.14 -15.65
CA VAL A 107 6.33 9.73 -15.01
C VAL A 107 6.43 9.61 -13.49
N PHE A 108 6.82 8.45 -12.98
CA PHE A 108 7.01 8.22 -11.56
C PHE A 108 8.03 9.19 -10.94
N LEU A 109 9.23 9.28 -11.51
CA LEU A 109 10.30 10.13 -10.95
C LEU A 109 9.93 11.62 -10.95
N ILE A 110 9.31 12.10 -12.02
CA ILE A 110 8.86 13.50 -12.11
C ILE A 110 7.74 13.76 -11.10
N THR A 111 6.73 12.89 -11.06
CA THR A 111 5.60 13.01 -10.13
C THR A 111 6.06 12.99 -8.69
N GLU A 112 6.98 12.07 -8.32
CA GLU A 112 7.48 11.95 -6.95
C GLU A 112 8.13 13.24 -6.46
N VAL A 113 8.97 13.87 -7.29
CA VAL A 113 9.60 15.16 -6.93
C VAL A 113 8.54 16.24 -6.70
N ILE A 114 7.54 16.34 -7.58
CA ILE A 114 6.45 17.31 -7.43
C ILE A 114 5.64 17.02 -6.17
N VAL A 115 5.30 15.75 -5.93
CA VAL A 115 4.53 15.30 -4.76
C VAL A 115 5.24 15.69 -3.46
N LEU A 116 6.54 15.39 -3.33
CA LEU A 116 7.28 15.69 -2.10
C LEU A 116 7.30 17.18 -1.78
N VAL A 117 7.49 18.03 -2.80
CA VAL A 117 7.51 19.48 -2.63
C VAL A 117 6.09 20.02 -2.35
N TRP A 118 5.12 19.64 -3.17
CA TRP A 118 3.74 20.11 -3.05
C TRP A 118 3.10 19.70 -1.73
N ALA A 119 3.26 18.44 -1.35
CA ALA A 119 2.76 17.90 -0.09
C ALA A 119 3.34 18.64 1.13
N LEU A 120 4.63 19.00 1.09
CA LEU A 120 5.26 19.76 2.16
C LEU A 120 4.62 21.16 2.27
N VAL A 121 4.38 21.84 1.15
CA VAL A 121 3.69 23.14 1.13
C VAL A 121 2.30 23.02 1.75
N VAL A 122 1.50 22.03 1.31
CA VAL A 122 0.16 21.79 1.83
C VAL A 122 0.18 21.47 3.33
N ALA A 123 1.10 20.62 3.79
CA ALA A 123 1.24 20.28 5.20
C ALA A 123 1.59 21.52 6.06
N VAL A 124 2.54 22.34 5.61
CA VAL A 124 2.93 23.59 6.29
C VAL A 124 1.75 24.55 6.33
N VAL A 125 1.02 24.74 5.23
CA VAL A 125 -0.17 25.62 5.19
C VAL A 125 -1.21 25.17 6.21
N ARG A 126 -1.46 23.87 6.37
CA ARG A 126 -2.42 23.33 7.34
C ARG A 126 -1.98 23.52 8.79
N LEU A 127 -0.69 23.68 9.05
CA LEU A 127 -0.12 23.89 10.37
C LEU A 127 0.07 25.36 10.74
N LEU A 128 -0.21 26.32 9.83
CA LEU A 128 -0.04 27.74 10.09
C LEU A 128 -0.86 28.20 11.29
N PRO A 129 -0.29 28.95 12.25
CA PRO A 129 -1.01 29.45 13.41
C PRO A 129 -1.88 30.69 13.10
N GLY A 130 -2.80 30.99 13.98
CA GLY A 130 -3.56 32.25 13.98
C GLY A 130 -4.88 32.20 13.19
N LYS A 131 -5.74 33.20 13.48
CA LYS A 131 -7.08 33.30 12.88
C LYS A 131 -7.03 33.77 11.42
N ALA A 132 -6.06 34.61 11.06
CA ALA A 132 -5.88 35.12 9.70
C ALA A 132 -5.61 34.00 8.66
N CYS A 133 -4.97 32.92 9.06
CA CYS A 133 -4.66 31.78 8.17
C CYS A 133 -5.82 30.76 8.06
N ARG A 134 -6.97 30.99 8.72
CA ARG A 134 -8.12 30.06 8.68
C ARG A 134 -8.62 29.77 7.27
N PRO A 135 -8.83 30.76 6.37
CA PRO A 135 -9.30 30.48 5.01
C PRO A 135 -8.32 29.58 4.23
N LEU A 136 -7.02 29.84 4.36
CA LEU A 136 -5.98 29.09 3.68
C LEU A 136 -5.90 27.65 4.20
N ARG A 137 -5.99 27.46 5.52
CA ARG A 137 -6.07 26.12 6.12
C ARG A 137 -7.31 25.37 5.67
N PHE A 138 -8.46 26.05 5.59
CA PHE A 138 -9.70 25.44 5.12
C PHE A 138 -9.56 24.93 3.68
N LEU A 139 -9.02 25.77 2.77
CA LEU A 139 -8.79 25.36 1.39
C LEU A 139 -7.81 24.19 1.28
N ALA A 140 -6.72 24.22 2.04
CA ALA A 140 -5.76 23.12 2.07
C ALA A 140 -6.36 21.82 2.64
N THR A 141 -7.24 21.93 3.65
CA THR A 141 -7.95 20.76 4.19
C THR A 141 -8.96 20.23 3.19
N LEU A 142 -9.76 21.09 2.58
CA LEU A 142 -10.71 20.71 1.53
C LEU A 142 -10.01 20.01 0.36
N TYR A 143 -8.87 20.54 -0.10
CA TYR A 143 -8.05 19.88 -1.10
C TYR A 143 -7.68 18.44 -0.68
N VAL A 144 -7.15 18.27 0.53
CA VAL A 144 -6.74 16.96 1.02
C VAL A 144 -7.93 16.01 1.13
N ASP A 145 -9.05 16.47 1.66
CA ASP A 145 -10.24 15.63 1.85
C ASP A 145 -10.82 15.18 0.49
N VAL A 146 -10.87 16.09 -0.50
CA VAL A 146 -11.37 15.79 -1.85
C VAL A 146 -10.46 14.77 -2.55
N PHE A 147 -9.15 15.03 -2.63
CA PHE A 147 -8.25 14.17 -3.40
C PHE A 147 -7.94 12.84 -2.71
N ARG A 148 -8.11 12.72 -1.40
CA ARG A 148 -8.06 11.44 -0.69
C ARG A 148 -9.38 10.68 -0.74
N GLY A 149 -10.50 11.38 -0.92
CA GLY A 149 -11.82 10.75 -1.03
C GLY A 149 -12.14 10.19 -2.41
N ILE A 150 -11.44 10.63 -3.46
CA ILE A 150 -11.67 10.20 -4.84
C ILE A 150 -10.63 9.13 -5.22
N PRO A 151 -11.02 7.98 -5.80
CA PRO A 151 -10.07 7.02 -6.35
C PRO A 151 -9.12 7.65 -7.38
N ALA A 152 -7.82 7.34 -7.31
CA ALA A 152 -6.79 7.93 -8.17
C ALA A 152 -7.13 7.81 -9.67
N ILE A 153 -7.69 6.67 -10.10
CA ILE A 153 -8.11 6.47 -11.49
C ILE A 153 -9.16 7.49 -11.94
N LEU A 154 -10.10 7.86 -11.06
CA LEU A 154 -11.12 8.87 -11.40
C LEU A 154 -10.50 10.27 -11.50
N VAL A 155 -9.51 10.59 -10.66
CA VAL A 155 -8.78 11.85 -10.78
C VAL A 155 -8.02 11.90 -12.10
N VAL A 156 -7.39 10.82 -12.52
CA VAL A 156 -6.71 10.73 -13.83
C VAL A 156 -7.70 10.92 -14.98
N TYR A 157 -8.89 10.34 -14.91
CA TYR A 157 -9.93 10.58 -15.93
C TYR A 157 -10.40 12.04 -15.93
N LEU A 158 -10.73 12.61 -14.77
CA LEU A 158 -11.27 13.97 -14.67
C LEU A 158 -10.24 15.02 -15.07
N VAL A 159 -9.01 14.89 -14.61
CA VAL A 159 -7.93 15.83 -14.93
C VAL A 159 -7.35 15.54 -16.33
N GLY A 160 -7.03 14.28 -16.63
CA GLY A 160 -6.42 13.89 -17.90
C GLY A 160 -7.36 14.11 -19.08
N LEU A 161 -8.51 13.42 -19.11
CA LEU A 161 -9.45 13.53 -20.21
C LEU A 161 -10.32 14.81 -20.10
N GLY A 162 -10.71 15.18 -18.90
CA GLY A 162 -11.59 16.34 -18.69
C GLY A 162 -10.94 17.64 -19.14
N PHE A 163 -9.72 17.93 -18.73
CA PHE A 163 -9.02 19.16 -19.12
C PHE A 163 -8.58 19.14 -20.59
N LEU A 164 -8.21 17.96 -21.09
CA LEU A 164 -7.89 17.76 -22.51
C LEU A 164 -9.11 18.09 -23.40
N GLN A 165 -10.30 17.59 -23.04
CA GLN A 165 -11.53 17.81 -23.81
C GLN A 165 -12.07 19.24 -23.64
N ALA A 166 -11.99 19.79 -22.44
CA ALA A 166 -12.47 21.13 -22.12
C ALA A 166 -11.57 22.24 -22.72
N LYS A 167 -10.39 21.91 -23.24
CA LYS A 167 -9.39 22.87 -23.79
C LYS A 167 -9.17 24.05 -22.85
N VAL A 168 -9.04 23.75 -21.54
CA VAL A 168 -8.91 24.78 -20.51
C VAL A 168 -7.68 25.64 -20.80
N PRO A 169 -7.81 27.00 -20.89
CA PRO A 169 -6.67 27.89 -21.05
C PRO A 169 -5.61 27.59 -19.97
N VAL A 170 -4.34 27.76 -20.29
CA VAL A 170 -3.19 27.48 -19.39
C VAL A 170 -2.79 26.00 -19.30
N VAL A 171 -3.75 25.06 -19.20
CA VAL A 171 -3.46 23.61 -19.13
C VAL A 171 -3.80 22.87 -20.41
N GLY A 172 -4.52 23.48 -21.35
CA GLY A 172 -4.97 22.85 -22.60
C GLY A 172 -3.86 22.53 -23.62
N SER A 173 -2.63 23.00 -23.35
CA SER A 173 -1.43 22.71 -24.16
C SER A 173 -0.54 21.60 -23.60
N LEU A 174 -0.94 20.99 -22.48
CA LEU A 174 -0.18 19.90 -21.86
C LEU A 174 -0.30 18.63 -22.72
N SER A 175 0.77 17.84 -22.71
CA SER A 175 0.76 16.49 -23.28
C SER A 175 0.02 15.49 -22.38
N GLU A 176 -0.38 14.33 -22.92
CA GLU A 176 -1.12 13.32 -22.18
C GLU A 176 -0.40 12.87 -20.91
N ASP A 177 0.91 12.65 -20.97
CA ASP A 177 1.76 12.30 -19.84
C ASP A 177 1.85 13.42 -18.78
N GLN A 178 1.86 14.69 -19.19
CA GLN A 178 1.83 15.84 -18.28
C GLN A 178 0.50 15.94 -17.52
N TYR A 179 -0.63 15.64 -18.14
CA TYR A 179 -1.91 15.56 -17.44
C TYR A 179 -1.92 14.47 -16.38
N VAL A 180 -1.30 13.33 -16.68
CA VAL A 180 -1.18 12.27 -15.67
C VAL A 180 -0.28 12.68 -14.51
N ILE A 181 0.87 13.28 -14.80
CA ILE A 181 1.76 13.81 -13.77
C ILE A 181 0.98 14.78 -12.88
N LEU A 182 0.17 15.66 -13.46
CA LEU A 182 -0.68 16.59 -12.70
C LEU A 182 -1.69 15.83 -11.83
N ALA A 183 -2.44 14.89 -12.39
CA ALA A 183 -3.47 14.13 -11.69
C ALA A 183 -2.89 13.32 -10.52
N LEU A 184 -1.79 12.60 -10.75
CA LEU A 184 -1.11 11.84 -9.71
C LEU A 184 -0.47 12.75 -8.67
N SER A 185 0.09 13.90 -9.08
CA SER A 185 0.65 14.89 -8.15
C SER A 185 -0.41 15.47 -7.22
N LEU A 186 -1.60 15.75 -7.72
CA LEU A 186 -2.72 16.21 -6.90
C LEU A 186 -3.17 15.12 -5.92
N THR A 187 -3.30 13.89 -6.37
CA THR A 187 -3.74 12.77 -5.54
C THR A 187 -2.70 12.43 -4.47
N TYR A 188 -1.48 12.11 -4.87
CA TYR A 188 -0.41 11.72 -3.95
C TYR A 188 0.07 12.89 -3.10
N GLY A 189 0.02 14.13 -3.60
CA GLY A 189 0.28 15.33 -2.82
C GLY A 189 -0.64 15.46 -1.62
N ALA A 190 -1.92 15.07 -1.75
CA ALA A 190 -2.86 15.03 -0.65
C ALA A 190 -2.51 13.93 0.38
N TYR A 191 -2.19 12.70 -0.06
CA TYR A 191 -1.77 11.61 0.83
C TYR A 191 -0.49 11.95 1.59
N VAL A 192 0.57 12.34 0.88
CA VAL A 192 1.88 12.64 1.46
C VAL A 192 1.83 13.88 2.37
N SER A 193 0.97 14.87 2.08
CA SER A 193 0.78 16.03 2.98
C SER A 193 0.25 15.62 4.35
N GLU A 194 -0.60 14.61 4.40
CA GLU A 194 -1.11 14.06 5.65
C GLU A 194 -0.02 13.29 6.42
N VAL A 195 0.85 12.57 5.70
CA VAL A 195 2.02 11.91 6.29
C VAL A 195 2.95 12.95 6.94
N TYR A 196 3.25 14.04 6.26
CA TYR A 196 4.06 15.12 6.81
C TYR A 196 3.40 15.75 8.04
N ARG A 197 2.10 16.09 7.96
CA ARG A 197 1.35 16.67 9.08
C ARG A 197 1.37 15.73 10.29
N ALA A 198 1.03 14.45 10.10
CA ALA A 198 1.03 13.46 11.16
C ALA A 198 2.43 13.26 11.79
N GLY A 199 3.48 13.31 10.98
CA GLY A 199 4.86 13.23 11.46
C GLY A 199 5.24 14.41 12.36
N ILE A 200 4.86 15.63 11.97
CA ILE A 200 5.13 16.84 12.75
C ILE A 200 4.32 16.83 14.07
N GLU A 201 3.03 16.53 13.99
CA GLU A 201 2.14 16.50 15.16
C GLU A 201 2.46 15.35 16.14
N SER A 202 3.14 14.31 15.65
CA SER A 202 3.55 13.18 16.51
C SER A 202 4.63 13.54 17.53
N VAL A 203 5.35 14.66 17.38
CA VAL A 203 6.36 15.10 18.35
C VAL A 203 5.66 15.59 19.61
N HIS A 204 6.01 14.94 20.74
CA HIS A 204 5.34 15.20 22.01
C HIS A 204 5.49 16.67 22.42
N TRP A 205 4.39 17.31 22.78
CA TRP A 205 4.34 18.73 23.15
C TRP A 205 5.30 19.08 24.27
N GLY A 206 5.55 18.17 25.23
CA GLY A 206 6.50 18.36 26.33
C GLY A 206 7.93 18.61 25.88
N GLN A 207 8.36 18.04 24.74
CA GLN A 207 9.70 18.31 24.18
C GLN A 207 9.76 19.73 23.59
N VAL A 208 8.68 20.18 22.98
CA VAL A 208 8.55 21.57 22.47
C VAL A 208 8.56 22.54 23.66
N ALA A 209 7.80 22.25 24.72
CA ALA A 209 7.75 23.07 25.95
C ALA A 209 9.11 23.13 26.64
N ALA A 210 9.80 22.00 26.82
CA ALA A 210 11.13 21.95 27.42
C ALA A 210 12.16 22.76 26.63
N ALA A 211 12.19 22.63 25.30
CA ALA A 211 13.06 23.42 24.44
C ALA A 211 12.78 24.93 24.58
N ARG A 212 11.52 25.32 24.65
CA ARG A 212 11.11 26.73 24.85
C ARG A 212 11.52 27.25 26.25
N SER A 213 11.41 26.44 27.29
CA SER A 213 11.84 26.79 28.64
C SER A 213 13.35 26.96 28.75
N LEU A 214 14.14 26.28 27.89
CA LEU A 214 15.58 26.47 27.77
C LEU A 214 15.97 27.70 26.93
N GLY A 215 15.00 28.55 26.54
CA GLY A 215 15.23 29.81 25.82
C GLY A 215 15.32 29.67 24.30
N LEU A 216 15.10 28.47 23.72
CA LEU A 216 15.08 28.35 22.26
C LEU A 216 13.90 29.16 21.66
N SER A 217 14.17 29.88 20.59
CA SER A 217 13.12 30.52 19.80
C SER A 217 12.22 29.46 19.12
N TYR A 218 11.04 29.84 18.66
CA TYR A 218 10.13 28.93 17.94
C TYR A 218 10.85 28.24 16.76
N THR A 219 11.55 29.00 15.94
CA THR A 219 12.28 28.50 14.78
C THR A 219 13.43 27.55 15.18
N GLN A 220 14.16 27.86 16.25
CA GLN A 220 15.20 26.98 16.78
C GLN A 220 14.61 25.66 17.32
N THR A 221 13.48 25.73 18.06
CA THR A 221 12.76 24.57 18.54
C THR A 221 12.32 23.69 17.36
N LEU A 222 11.72 24.32 16.34
CA LEU A 222 11.30 23.59 15.14
C LEU A 222 12.49 22.90 14.45
N ARG A 223 13.59 23.62 14.20
CA ARG A 223 14.75 23.11 13.49
C ARG A 223 15.53 22.04 14.26
N HIS A 224 15.72 22.19 15.55
CA HIS A 224 16.61 21.32 16.33
C HIS A 224 15.89 20.22 17.09
N VAL A 225 14.57 20.36 17.35
CA VAL A 225 13.80 19.37 18.13
C VAL A 225 12.72 18.70 17.29
N VAL A 226 11.86 19.48 16.63
CA VAL A 226 10.69 18.93 15.94
C VAL A 226 11.07 18.28 14.61
N VAL A 227 11.73 19.01 13.71
CA VAL A 227 12.03 18.52 12.35
C VAL A 227 12.86 17.23 12.36
N PRO A 228 13.96 17.10 13.14
CA PRO A 228 14.74 15.85 13.13
C PRO A 228 13.94 14.63 13.61
N GLN A 229 12.99 14.82 14.51
CA GLN A 229 12.13 13.74 15.01
C GLN A 229 11.01 13.43 14.01
N ALA A 230 10.36 14.46 13.46
CA ALA A 230 9.32 14.30 12.45
C ALA A 230 9.86 13.56 11.21
N VAL A 231 11.02 13.95 10.69
CA VAL A 231 11.66 13.28 9.54
C VAL A 231 11.83 11.79 9.78
N ARG A 232 12.32 11.38 10.94
CA ARG A 232 12.49 9.95 11.26
C ARG A 232 11.16 9.18 11.26
N ARG A 233 10.04 9.84 11.61
CA ARG A 233 8.72 9.22 11.69
C ARG A 233 7.99 9.16 10.35
N VAL A 234 8.27 10.10 9.44
CA VAL A 234 7.62 10.14 8.12
C VAL A 234 8.29 9.25 7.08
N VAL A 235 9.58 8.88 7.26
CA VAL A 235 10.31 8.08 6.27
C VAL A 235 9.58 6.78 5.90
N ALA A 236 9.13 6.01 6.89
CA ALA A 236 8.48 4.73 6.62
C ALA A 236 7.13 4.87 5.88
N PRO A 237 6.19 5.75 6.28
CA PRO A 237 4.99 6.04 5.52
C PRO A 237 5.28 6.58 4.10
N LEU A 238 6.23 7.54 3.96
CA LEU A 238 6.59 8.09 2.65
C LEU A 238 7.06 7.01 1.66
N LEU A 239 7.82 6.06 2.15
CA LEU A 239 8.30 4.96 1.31
C LEU A 239 7.17 4.01 0.89
N ASN A 240 6.12 3.86 1.70
CA ASN A 240 4.92 3.13 1.29
C ASN A 240 4.15 3.88 0.19
N ASP A 241 4.01 5.22 0.32
CA ASP A 241 3.39 6.05 -0.71
C ASP A 241 4.20 6.04 -2.01
N PHE A 242 5.54 6.07 -1.93
CA PHE A 242 6.44 5.90 -3.05
C PHE A 242 6.21 4.59 -3.82
N ILE A 243 6.07 3.45 -3.10
CA ILE A 243 5.74 2.16 -3.72
C ILE A 243 4.33 2.20 -4.33
N GLY A 244 3.39 2.87 -3.67
CA GLY A 244 2.03 3.09 -4.18
C GLY A 244 2.05 3.85 -5.50
N LEU A 245 2.67 5.02 -5.53
CA LEU A 245 2.79 5.86 -6.71
C LEU A 245 3.45 5.12 -7.87
N GLN A 246 4.55 4.39 -7.60
CA GLN A 246 5.26 3.61 -8.63
C GLN A 246 4.33 2.62 -9.34
N LYS A 247 3.43 1.94 -8.62
CA LYS A 247 2.45 1.02 -9.21
C LYS A 247 1.32 1.76 -9.91
N ASP A 248 0.86 2.86 -9.34
CA ASP A 248 -0.24 3.64 -9.87
C ASP A 248 0.12 4.40 -11.16
N THR A 249 1.42 4.49 -11.52
CA THR A 249 1.80 4.94 -12.87
C THR A 249 1.22 4.07 -13.98
N ALA A 250 0.86 2.81 -13.71
CA ALA A 250 0.19 1.95 -14.69
C ALA A 250 -1.21 2.45 -15.10
N ILE A 251 -1.84 3.33 -14.28
CA ILE A 251 -3.15 3.92 -14.58
C ILE A 251 -3.09 4.86 -15.80
N ILE A 252 -1.90 5.37 -16.15
CA ILE A 252 -1.74 6.29 -17.29
C ILE A 252 -2.19 5.68 -18.63
N SER A 253 -2.20 4.36 -18.71
CA SER A 253 -2.70 3.61 -19.88
C SER A 253 -4.14 3.94 -20.25
N VAL A 254 -4.96 4.42 -19.30
CA VAL A 254 -6.40 4.68 -19.51
C VAL A 254 -6.68 5.94 -20.33
N ILE A 255 -5.73 6.87 -20.40
CA ILE A 255 -5.87 8.10 -21.18
C ILE A 255 -5.09 8.09 -22.50
N GLY A 256 -4.54 6.95 -22.90
CA GLY A 256 -3.92 6.77 -24.20
C GLY A 256 -2.40 6.77 -24.24
N VAL A 257 -1.73 7.08 -23.12
CA VAL A 257 -0.26 7.04 -23.05
C VAL A 257 0.25 5.63 -23.37
N LEU A 258 1.29 5.55 -24.19
CA LEU A 258 1.90 4.28 -24.63
C LEU A 258 2.87 3.71 -23.57
N ASP A 259 2.38 3.55 -22.36
CA ASP A 259 3.08 2.94 -21.24
C ASP A 259 3.22 1.40 -21.36
N VAL A 260 3.74 0.74 -20.34
CA VAL A 260 3.91 -0.71 -20.35
C VAL A 260 2.58 -1.47 -20.50
N VAL A 261 1.49 -0.98 -19.87
CA VAL A 261 0.17 -1.63 -19.91
C VAL A 261 -0.46 -1.49 -21.29
N SER A 262 -0.41 -0.29 -21.87
CA SER A 262 -0.88 -0.05 -23.24
C SER A 262 -0.12 -0.91 -24.26
N ARG A 263 1.21 -1.00 -24.13
CA ARG A 263 2.03 -1.86 -25.00
C ARG A 263 1.74 -3.34 -24.80
N ALA A 264 1.52 -3.78 -23.56
CA ALA A 264 1.06 -5.15 -23.29
C ALA A 264 -0.28 -5.43 -23.97
N ARG A 265 -1.22 -4.48 -23.94
CA ARG A 265 -2.52 -4.59 -24.63
C ARG A 265 -2.34 -4.80 -26.14
N PHE A 266 -1.47 -4.03 -26.81
CA PHE A 266 -1.19 -4.21 -28.22
C PHE A 266 -0.62 -5.59 -28.55
N VAL A 267 0.36 -6.05 -27.79
CA VAL A 267 0.95 -7.39 -27.95
C VAL A 267 -0.11 -8.49 -27.72
N ASN A 268 -0.94 -8.35 -26.69
CA ASN A 268 -2.00 -9.32 -26.41
C ASN A 268 -3.06 -9.37 -27.51
N ASN A 269 -3.50 -8.21 -28.01
CA ASN A 269 -4.51 -8.14 -29.07
C ASN A 269 -4.00 -8.79 -30.38
N SER A 270 -2.70 -8.68 -30.67
CA SER A 270 -2.10 -9.30 -31.86
C SER A 270 -1.90 -10.81 -31.72
N ARG A 271 -1.81 -11.35 -30.50
CA ARG A 271 -1.48 -12.76 -30.22
C ARG A 271 -2.58 -13.58 -29.55
N GLY A 272 -3.66 -12.94 -29.12
CA GLY A 272 -4.78 -13.61 -28.44
C GLY A 272 -4.42 -14.22 -27.08
N THR A 273 -3.40 -13.69 -26.38
CA THR A 273 -2.92 -14.20 -25.08
C THR A 273 -2.78 -13.06 -24.07
N LEU A 274 -2.74 -13.37 -22.78
CA LEU A 274 -2.46 -12.39 -21.72
C LEU A 274 -0.97 -12.39 -21.30
N ALA A 275 -0.12 -13.13 -21.98
CA ALA A 275 1.28 -13.30 -21.62
C ALA A 275 2.06 -11.98 -21.53
N ALA A 276 1.74 -10.97 -22.35
CA ALA A 276 2.38 -9.67 -22.28
C ALA A 276 2.01 -8.89 -21.01
N TYR A 277 0.81 -9.07 -20.44
CA TYR A 277 0.49 -8.51 -19.13
C TYR A 277 1.27 -9.22 -18.01
N SER A 278 1.49 -10.53 -18.12
CA SER A 278 2.36 -11.26 -17.18
C SER A 278 3.80 -10.73 -17.23
N MET A 279 4.32 -10.44 -18.43
CA MET A 279 5.63 -9.79 -18.61
C MET A 279 5.67 -8.39 -17.99
N ALA A 280 4.64 -7.57 -18.22
CA ALA A 280 4.53 -6.24 -17.60
C ALA A 280 4.49 -6.33 -16.07
N ALA A 281 3.73 -7.27 -15.51
CA ALA A 281 3.70 -7.52 -14.07
C ALA A 281 5.07 -7.91 -13.51
N LEU A 282 5.84 -8.74 -14.24
CA LEU A 282 7.21 -9.09 -13.86
C LEU A 282 8.13 -7.87 -13.82
N LEU A 283 7.99 -6.90 -14.75
CA LEU A 283 8.77 -5.66 -14.72
C LEU A 283 8.46 -4.83 -13.46
N PHE A 284 7.19 -4.68 -13.09
CA PHE A 284 6.83 -4.01 -11.85
C PHE A 284 7.35 -4.75 -10.61
N LEU A 285 7.24 -6.08 -10.58
CA LEU A 285 7.75 -6.90 -9.48
C LEU A 285 9.27 -6.81 -9.35
N ALA A 286 10.00 -6.80 -10.47
CA ALA A 286 11.45 -6.68 -10.50
C ALA A 286 11.97 -5.36 -9.88
N VAL A 287 11.17 -4.30 -9.89
CA VAL A 287 11.50 -3.03 -9.23
C VAL A 287 10.93 -2.99 -7.81
N THR A 288 9.64 -3.33 -7.65
CA THR A 288 8.93 -3.19 -6.37
C THR A 288 9.48 -4.11 -5.29
N VAL A 289 9.76 -5.39 -5.60
CA VAL A 289 10.18 -6.37 -4.59
C VAL A 289 11.55 -6.04 -3.99
N PRO A 290 12.62 -5.78 -4.78
CA PRO A 290 13.91 -5.38 -4.21
C PRO A 290 13.82 -4.10 -3.40
N PHE A 291 13.04 -3.11 -3.89
CA PHE A 291 12.86 -1.85 -3.20
C PHE A 291 12.14 -2.03 -1.85
N THR A 292 11.07 -2.84 -1.81
CA THR A 292 10.35 -3.17 -0.56
C THR A 292 11.27 -3.88 0.44
N ARG A 293 12.07 -4.85 -0.01
CA ARG A 293 13.02 -5.57 0.87
C ARG A 293 14.13 -4.65 1.41
N TRP A 294 14.65 -3.77 0.57
CA TRP A 294 15.61 -2.76 1.01
C TRP A 294 15.02 -1.83 2.07
N LEU A 295 13.76 -1.44 1.87
CA LEU A 295 13.02 -0.62 2.79
C LEU A 295 12.80 -1.29 4.16
N GLU A 296 12.34 -2.54 4.17
CA GLU A 296 12.20 -3.34 5.38
C GLU A 296 13.54 -3.44 6.14
N TRP A 297 14.62 -3.62 5.42
CA TRP A 297 15.96 -3.66 6.02
C TRP A 297 16.33 -2.33 6.69
N LEU A 298 16.08 -1.18 6.02
CA LEU A 298 16.30 0.14 6.60
C LEU A 298 15.48 0.36 7.87
N GLN A 299 14.21 -0.01 7.85
CA GLN A 299 13.31 0.13 9.01
C GLN A 299 13.80 -0.69 10.21
N ARG A 300 14.16 -1.96 9.99
CA ARG A 300 14.71 -2.83 11.04
C ARG A 300 15.99 -2.24 11.65
N ARG A 301 16.88 -1.71 10.83
CA ARG A 301 18.13 -1.08 11.29
C ARG A 301 17.89 0.20 12.10
N SER A 302 16.86 0.97 11.77
CA SER A 302 16.46 2.16 12.53
C SER A 302 15.88 1.81 13.90
N GLN A 303 15.04 0.78 13.98
CA GLN A 303 14.40 0.35 15.23
C GLN A 303 15.41 -0.25 16.21
N SER A 304 16.39 -1.04 15.77
CA SER A 304 17.41 -1.63 16.63
C SER A 304 18.29 -0.57 17.33
N ARG A 305 18.56 0.56 16.65
CA ARG A 305 19.30 1.69 17.25
C ARG A 305 18.53 2.43 18.32
N THR A 306 17.20 2.40 18.28
CA THR A 306 16.34 3.10 19.27
C THR A 306 16.10 2.23 20.51
N GLN A 307 16.19 0.89 20.40
CA GLN A 307 16.03 -0.05 21.53
C GLN A 307 17.35 -0.34 22.24
N GLY A 308 18.49 -0.23 21.59
CA GLY A 308 19.82 -0.45 22.18
C GLY A 308 20.36 0.72 23.01
N GLY A 309 19.63 1.82 23.14
CA GLY A 309 19.96 3.01 23.96
C GLY A 309 19.11 3.14 25.24
N ARG A 310 18.46 2.05 25.69
CA ARG A 310 17.77 1.97 26.99
C ARG A 310 18.54 1.11 27.97
#